data_0f3762bc125896ec70c19a5a5fe0d8c2
#
_entry.id   0f3762bc125896ec70c19a5a5fe0d8c2
#
_cell.length_a   1.000
_cell.length_b   1.000
_cell.length_c   1.000
_cell.angle_alpha   90.00
_cell.angle_beta   90.00
_cell.angle_gamma   90.00
#
_symmetry.space_group_name_H-M   'P 1'
#
loop_
_entity.id
_entity.type
_entity.pdbx_description
1 polymer ?
#
loop_
_entity_poly.entity_id
_entity_poly.type
_entity_poly.pdbx_seq_one_letter_code
_entity_poly.pdbx_strand_id
1 'polypeptide(L)'
;LSVIESVLDIFEENGTVYTVYRYTPTVSLRSYIENNGRLGWNEVNRMFMPVLTALGLINSLGISHLGISPDTLRVTKERNLLLTGFCIKAARRAGSPIPADLDPGCAAIEQYSSKALCSEGSDVYALGACMLYALTGRPPKEAPKRLEDPRLLIAKDVMKTLPPFAVTAIANSLQVKQGQRTGSFERFRSELSAAPALVEEIDQTDAIRRLPPINMSLPQNRGLPPVAWLIGSCVVTLVALVIVAS
;
A
#
# COMPACT_ATOMS: atom_id res chain seq x y z
N LEU A 1 -7.34 -10.68 -5.64
CA LEU A 1 -7.48 -9.39 -4.95
C LEU A 1 -8.03 -8.37 -5.95
N SER A 2 -9.29 -7.99 -5.82
CA SER A 2 -9.97 -7.09 -6.78
C SER A 2 -9.42 -5.65 -6.78
N VAL A 3 -8.58 -5.31 -5.81
CA VAL A 3 -7.97 -3.98 -5.65
C VAL A 3 -6.53 -3.90 -6.19
N ILE A 4 -6.04 -4.96 -6.83
CA ILE A 4 -4.72 -5.03 -7.45
C ILE A 4 -4.89 -5.34 -8.92
N GLU A 5 -4.11 -4.68 -9.76
CA GLU A 5 -4.09 -4.92 -11.19
C GLU A 5 -3.74 -6.38 -11.51
N SER A 6 -4.54 -7.01 -12.34
CA SER A 6 -4.38 -8.43 -12.66
C SER A 6 -3.46 -8.62 -13.86
N VAL A 7 -2.38 -9.37 -13.67
CA VAL A 7 -1.52 -9.84 -14.77
C VAL A 7 -2.25 -10.95 -15.51
N LEU A 8 -2.30 -10.84 -16.83
CA LEU A 8 -2.88 -11.84 -17.75
C LEU A 8 -1.81 -12.72 -18.37
N ASP A 9 -0.66 -12.14 -18.69
CA ASP A 9 0.43 -12.84 -19.36
C ASP A 9 1.77 -12.15 -19.12
N ILE A 10 2.86 -12.89 -19.26
CA ILE A 10 4.23 -12.40 -19.24
C ILE A 10 4.99 -13.15 -20.33
N PHE A 11 5.62 -12.43 -21.24
CA PHE A 11 6.42 -13.03 -22.30
C PHE A 11 7.67 -12.21 -22.61
N GLU A 12 8.65 -12.84 -23.19
CA GLU A 12 9.89 -12.21 -23.66
C GLU A 12 9.88 -12.09 -25.17
N GLU A 13 10.17 -10.89 -25.67
CA GLU A 13 10.33 -10.62 -27.10
C GLU A 13 11.27 -9.43 -27.29
N ASN A 14 12.04 -9.43 -28.39
CA ASN A 14 12.99 -8.35 -28.74
C ASN A 14 14.01 -8.02 -27.60
N GLY A 15 14.43 -9.03 -26.81
CA GLY A 15 15.37 -8.85 -25.70
C GLY A 15 14.78 -8.06 -24.53
N THR A 16 13.46 -8.03 -24.41
CA THR A 16 12.76 -7.35 -23.32
C THR A 16 11.59 -8.21 -22.80
N VAL A 17 11.17 -7.97 -21.57
CA VAL A 17 10.04 -8.68 -20.93
C VAL A 17 8.81 -7.80 -20.97
N TYR A 18 7.72 -8.36 -21.46
CA TYR A 18 6.40 -7.72 -21.50
C TYR A 18 5.50 -8.33 -20.45
N THR A 19 4.83 -7.46 -19.69
CA THR A 19 3.76 -7.88 -18.76
C THR A 19 2.44 -7.35 -19.28
N VAL A 20 1.49 -8.27 -19.53
CA VAL A 20 0.15 -7.94 -20.02
C VAL A 20 -0.80 -7.87 -18.85
N TYR A 21 -1.46 -6.74 -18.68
CA TYR A 21 -2.44 -6.52 -17.64
C TYR A 21 -3.86 -6.52 -18.17
N ARG A 22 -4.81 -6.91 -17.31
CA ARG A 22 -6.23 -6.73 -17.60
C ARG A 22 -6.56 -5.24 -17.68
N TYR A 23 -7.04 -4.79 -18.82
CA TYR A 23 -7.48 -3.41 -18.95
C TYR A 23 -8.72 -3.14 -18.09
N THR A 24 -8.64 -2.16 -17.22
CA THR A 24 -9.75 -1.67 -16.40
C THR A 24 -9.84 -0.15 -16.61
N PRO A 25 -10.99 0.38 -17.11
CA PRO A 25 -11.17 1.81 -17.28
C PRO A 25 -11.10 2.54 -15.93
N THR A 26 -10.07 3.36 -15.75
CA THR A 26 -9.79 4.06 -14.50
C THR A 26 -9.15 5.40 -14.77
N VAL A 27 -9.20 6.31 -13.80
CA VAL A 27 -8.39 7.54 -13.76
C VAL A 27 -7.44 7.49 -12.58
N SER A 28 -6.32 8.21 -12.61
CA SER A 28 -5.43 8.28 -11.44
C SER A 28 -6.14 8.99 -10.28
N LEU A 29 -5.79 8.65 -9.05
CA LEU A 29 -6.29 9.37 -7.87
C LEU A 29 -5.91 10.85 -7.94
N ARG A 30 -4.74 11.18 -8.53
CA ARG A 30 -4.32 12.55 -8.78
C ARG A 30 -5.34 13.28 -9.64
N SER A 31 -5.60 12.80 -10.85
CA SER A 31 -6.57 13.40 -11.76
C SER A 31 -7.98 13.42 -11.17
N TYR A 32 -8.34 12.39 -10.40
CA TYR A 32 -9.64 12.34 -9.73
C TYR A 32 -9.80 13.49 -8.73
N ILE A 33 -8.81 13.72 -7.87
CA ILE A 33 -8.82 14.79 -6.86
C ILE A 33 -8.72 16.18 -7.53
N GLU A 34 -7.90 16.34 -8.55
CA GLU A 34 -7.78 17.60 -9.28
C GLU A 34 -9.10 18.04 -9.94
N ASN A 35 -9.87 17.09 -10.46
CA ASN A 35 -11.14 17.36 -11.15
C ASN A 35 -12.36 17.44 -10.20
N ASN A 36 -12.35 16.72 -9.07
CA ASN A 36 -13.51 16.59 -8.20
C ASN A 36 -13.31 17.25 -6.82
N GLY A 37 -12.10 17.72 -6.53
CA GLY A 37 -11.73 18.24 -5.21
C GLY A 37 -11.38 17.12 -4.22
N ARG A 38 -11.03 17.55 -3.00
CA ARG A 38 -10.67 16.66 -1.89
C ARG A 38 -11.84 15.81 -1.42
N LEU A 39 -11.52 14.64 -0.86
CA LEU A 39 -12.48 13.69 -0.33
C LEU A 39 -12.73 13.89 1.17
N GLY A 40 -13.91 13.49 1.63
CA GLY A 40 -14.21 13.38 3.05
C GLY A 40 -13.64 12.09 3.66
N TRP A 41 -13.52 12.07 5.01
CA TRP A 41 -12.97 10.92 5.74
C TRP A 41 -13.67 9.60 5.41
N ASN A 42 -14.99 9.58 5.43
CA ASN A 42 -15.76 8.36 5.17
C ASN A 42 -15.45 7.76 3.79
N GLU A 43 -15.28 8.61 2.78
CA GLU A 43 -14.94 8.18 1.44
C GLU A 43 -13.49 7.68 1.36
N VAL A 44 -12.54 8.40 1.94
CA VAL A 44 -11.14 7.96 2.04
C VAL A 44 -11.04 6.62 2.75
N ASN A 45 -11.67 6.47 3.91
CA ASN A 45 -11.67 5.21 4.65
C ASN A 45 -12.23 4.06 3.81
N ARG A 46 -13.39 4.24 3.18
CA ARG A 46 -14.03 3.24 2.32
C ARG A 46 -13.13 2.82 1.15
N MET A 47 -12.47 3.79 0.51
CA MET A 47 -11.64 3.54 -0.68
C MET A 47 -10.30 2.90 -0.34
N PHE A 48 -9.65 3.34 0.74
CA PHE A 48 -8.29 2.93 1.07
C PHE A 48 -8.19 1.65 1.91
N MET A 49 -9.19 1.32 2.74
CA MET A 49 -9.14 0.13 3.60
C MET A 49 -8.98 -1.19 2.83
N PRO A 50 -9.64 -1.41 1.67
CA PRO A 50 -9.40 -2.62 0.86
C PRO A 50 -7.96 -2.71 0.31
N VAL A 51 -7.39 -1.58 -0.11
CA VAL A 51 -6.00 -1.51 -0.60
C VAL A 51 -5.02 -1.80 0.53
N LEU A 52 -5.23 -1.19 1.70
CA LEU A 52 -4.41 -1.42 2.89
C LEU A 52 -4.41 -2.90 3.29
N THR A 53 -5.58 -3.54 3.29
CA THR A 53 -5.71 -4.98 3.58
C THR A 53 -4.95 -5.83 2.55
N ALA A 54 -5.06 -5.49 1.27
CA ALA A 54 -4.38 -6.20 0.20
C ALA A 54 -2.85 -6.04 0.28
N LEU A 55 -2.36 -4.84 0.59
CA LEU A 55 -0.94 -4.56 0.78
C LEU A 55 -0.37 -5.34 1.97
N GLY A 56 -1.08 -5.43 3.09
CA GLY A 56 -0.67 -6.26 4.23
C GLY A 56 -0.52 -7.73 3.84
N LEU A 57 -1.47 -8.26 3.06
CA LEU A 57 -1.40 -9.63 2.57
C LEU A 57 -0.21 -9.86 1.62
N ILE A 58 0.05 -8.93 0.69
CA ILE A 58 1.19 -9.04 -0.22
C ILE A 58 2.50 -8.94 0.56
N ASN A 59 2.56 -8.05 1.53
CA ASN A 59 3.77 -7.87 2.34
C ASN A 59 4.08 -9.11 3.19
N SER A 60 3.06 -9.82 3.70
CA SER A 60 3.27 -11.10 4.39
C SER A 60 3.92 -12.18 3.51
N LEU A 61 3.86 -12.02 2.19
CA LEU A 61 4.56 -12.85 1.20
C LEU A 61 5.96 -12.31 0.84
N GLY A 62 6.45 -11.28 1.55
CA GLY A 62 7.74 -10.65 1.30
C GLY A 62 7.77 -9.68 0.12
N ILE A 63 6.61 -9.28 -0.42
CA ILE A 63 6.50 -8.36 -1.56
C ILE A 63 6.18 -6.96 -1.05
N SER A 64 7.01 -5.99 -1.42
CA SER A 64 6.78 -4.56 -1.20
C SER A 64 6.56 -3.85 -2.53
N HIS A 65 5.68 -2.87 -2.57
CA HIS A 65 5.37 -2.10 -3.77
C HIS A 65 6.39 -0.98 -4.03
N LEU A 66 6.73 -0.22 -2.99
CA LEU A 66 7.70 0.89 -2.96
C LEU A 66 7.42 2.05 -3.94
N GLY A 67 6.29 2.05 -4.62
CA GLY A 67 5.89 3.08 -5.59
C GLY A 67 4.44 3.48 -5.46
N ILE A 68 3.84 3.34 -4.27
CA ILE A 68 2.47 3.79 -4.02
C ILE A 68 2.44 5.30 -4.12
N SER A 69 1.58 5.82 -5.00
CA SER A 69 1.44 7.25 -5.24
C SER A 69 0.02 7.56 -5.72
N PRO A 70 -0.38 8.84 -5.80
CA PRO A 70 -1.66 9.22 -6.39
C PRO A 70 -1.81 8.82 -7.87
N ASP A 71 -0.72 8.49 -8.56
CA ASP A 71 -0.75 8.06 -9.96
C ASP A 71 -0.85 6.54 -10.11
N THR A 72 -0.27 5.78 -9.18
CA THR A 72 -0.38 4.31 -9.15
C THR A 72 -1.66 3.80 -8.47
N LEU A 73 -2.32 4.64 -7.67
CA LEU A 73 -3.67 4.41 -7.18
C LEU A 73 -4.67 4.93 -8.21
N ARG A 74 -5.43 4.00 -8.79
CA ARG A 74 -6.39 4.27 -9.86
C ARG A 74 -7.82 4.19 -9.33
N VAL A 75 -8.67 5.15 -9.69
CA VAL A 75 -10.09 5.18 -9.29
C VAL A 75 -10.95 4.57 -10.39
N THR A 76 -11.73 3.54 -10.04
CA THR A 76 -12.69 2.90 -10.94
C THR A 76 -13.98 3.70 -11.05
N LYS A 77 -14.87 3.30 -11.97
CA LYS A 77 -16.20 3.90 -12.13
C LYS A 77 -17.05 3.76 -10.85
N GLU A 78 -16.86 2.69 -10.10
CA GLU A 78 -17.55 2.41 -8.83
C GLU A 78 -16.92 3.15 -7.65
N ARG A 79 -15.95 4.04 -7.91
CA ARG A 79 -15.21 4.79 -6.89
C ARG A 79 -14.43 3.88 -5.92
N ASN A 80 -13.91 2.78 -6.41
CA ASN A 80 -12.97 1.93 -5.69
C ASN A 80 -11.55 2.23 -6.16
N LEU A 81 -10.55 1.94 -5.31
CA LEU A 81 -9.14 2.03 -5.70
C LEU A 81 -8.66 0.71 -6.31
N LEU A 82 -7.88 0.84 -7.36
CA LEU A 82 -7.09 -0.22 -7.97
C LEU A 82 -5.62 0.18 -7.88
N LEU A 83 -4.80 -0.64 -7.24
CA LEU A 83 -3.35 -0.45 -7.16
C LEU A 83 -2.68 -1.02 -8.40
N THR A 84 -1.88 -0.20 -9.06
CA THR A 84 -1.13 -0.51 -10.28
C THR A 84 0.33 -0.13 -10.13
N GLY A 85 1.17 -0.47 -11.09
CA GLY A 85 2.54 0.05 -11.15
C GLY A 85 3.54 -0.74 -10.30
N PHE A 86 3.30 -2.03 -10.10
CA PHE A 86 4.35 -2.92 -9.59
C PHE A 86 5.52 -2.95 -10.56
N CYS A 87 6.73 -2.73 -10.06
CA CYS A 87 7.93 -2.77 -10.87
C CYS A 87 9.13 -3.26 -10.06
N ILE A 88 10.31 -3.32 -10.69
CA ILE A 88 11.54 -3.75 -10.05
C ILE A 88 11.93 -2.81 -8.90
N LYS A 89 12.34 -3.37 -7.77
CA LYS A 89 12.74 -2.60 -6.57
C LYS A 89 13.88 -1.61 -6.86
N ALA A 90 14.75 -1.92 -7.82
CA ALA A 90 15.85 -1.04 -8.20
C ALA A 90 15.37 0.32 -8.73
N ALA A 91 14.24 0.38 -9.44
CA ALA A 91 13.65 1.64 -9.91
C ALA A 91 13.01 2.47 -8.77
N ARG A 92 12.79 1.87 -7.61
CA ARG A 92 12.09 2.50 -6.47
C ARG A 92 13.02 3.01 -5.38
N ARG A 93 14.30 3.23 -5.71
CA ARG A 93 15.29 3.77 -4.76
C ARG A 93 16.42 4.51 -5.47
N ALA A 94 16.96 5.51 -4.83
CA ALA A 94 18.14 6.22 -5.32
C ALA A 94 19.40 5.34 -5.25
N GLY A 95 20.35 5.62 -6.14
CA GLY A 95 21.67 4.97 -6.16
C GLY A 95 21.68 3.53 -6.71
N SER A 96 20.63 3.13 -7.40
CA SER A 96 20.59 1.92 -8.23
C SER A 96 21.19 2.21 -9.63
N PRO A 97 21.52 1.19 -10.44
CA PRO A 97 21.98 1.37 -11.81
C PRO A 97 20.97 2.02 -12.76
N ILE A 98 19.71 2.02 -12.40
CA ILE A 98 18.63 2.63 -13.20
C ILE A 98 18.12 3.92 -12.54
N PRO A 99 17.59 4.87 -13.32
CA PRO A 99 16.99 6.09 -12.76
C PRO A 99 15.91 5.77 -11.74
N ALA A 100 15.95 6.47 -10.60
CA ALA A 100 14.95 6.29 -9.56
C ALA A 100 13.61 6.94 -9.98
N ASP A 101 12.55 6.15 -9.94
CA ASP A 101 11.16 6.59 -10.11
C ASP A 101 10.52 6.75 -8.73
N LEU A 102 10.68 7.93 -8.13
CA LEU A 102 10.18 8.30 -6.81
C LEU A 102 9.15 9.42 -6.93
N ASP A 103 7.95 9.21 -6.41
CA ASP A 103 6.96 10.29 -6.30
C ASP A 103 7.29 11.20 -5.13
N PRO A 104 7.57 12.50 -5.38
CA PRO A 104 7.86 13.47 -4.32
C PRO A 104 6.68 13.58 -3.34
N GLY A 105 6.97 13.41 -2.05
CA GLY A 105 5.95 13.40 -0.99
C GLY A 105 5.44 12.01 -0.63
N CYS A 106 5.43 11.05 -1.54
CA CYS A 106 5.02 9.66 -1.28
C CYS A 106 6.21 8.73 -1.01
N ALA A 107 7.37 9.00 -1.58
CA ALA A 107 8.58 8.22 -1.32
C ALA A 107 9.10 8.45 0.11
N ALA A 108 9.31 7.36 0.84
CA ALA A 108 9.87 7.39 2.19
C ALA A 108 11.36 7.73 2.18
N ILE A 109 11.88 8.25 3.30
CA ILE A 109 13.28 8.76 3.39
C ILE A 109 14.32 7.69 3.03
N GLU A 110 14.08 6.45 3.36
CA GLU A 110 14.97 5.34 3.04
C GLU A 110 15.11 5.07 1.54
N GLN A 111 14.15 5.46 0.73
CA GLN A 111 14.20 5.31 -0.73
C GLN A 111 15.17 6.30 -1.39
N TYR A 112 15.51 7.39 -0.71
CA TYR A 112 16.48 8.38 -1.16
C TYR A 112 17.94 7.96 -0.88
N SER A 113 18.17 6.76 -0.35
CA SER A 113 19.50 6.23 -0.03
C SER A 113 19.71 4.83 -0.59
N SER A 114 20.86 4.59 -1.21
CA SER A 114 21.27 3.26 -1.67
C SER A 114 21.59 2.30 -0.51
N LYS A 115 21.90 2.82 0.67
CA LYS A 115 22.32 2.04 1.85
C LYS A 115 21.17 1.67 2.77
N ALA A 116 20.07 2.42 2.76
CA ALA A 116 18.94 2.16 3.66
C ALA A 116 18.08 1.01 3.14
N LEU A 117 17.52 0.23 4.06
CA LEU A 117 16.61 -0.87 3.72
C LEU A 117 15.17 -0.34 3.67
N CYS A 118 14.53 -0.55 2.53
CA CYS A 118 13.09 -0.36 2.40
C CYS A 118 12.36 -1.55 3.03
N SER A 119 11.26 -1.25 3.70
CA SER A 119 10.46 -2.23 4.44
C SER A 119 8.97 -1.99 4.21
N GLU A 120 8.12 -2.77 4.84
CA GLU A 120 6.67 -2.53 4.90
C GLU A 120 6.34 -1.10 5.32
N GLY A 121 7.08 -0.55 6.29
CA GLY A 121 6.92 0.83 6.72
C GLY A 121 7.15 1.88 5.63
N SER A 122 7.90 1.56 4.56
CA SER A 122 8.06 2.45 3.40
C SER A 122 6.74 2.55 2.61
N ASP A 123 6.05 1.43 2.42
CA ASP A 123 4.75 1.38 1.76
C ASP A 123 3.63 1.98 2.64
N VAL A 124 3.72 1.78 3.97
CA VAL A 124 2.82 2.44 4.94
C VAL A 124 2.94 3.97 4.86
N TYR A 125 4.18 4.50 4.77
CA TYR A 125 4.40 5.94 4.56
C TYR A 125 3.73 6.42 3.28
N ALA A 126 3.96 5.74 2.17
CA ALA A 126 3.44 6.10 0.86
C ALA A 126 1.90 6.07 0.82
N LEU A 127 1.27 5.05 1.41
CA LEU A 127 -0.18 4.95 1.51
C LEU A 127 -0.75 6.07 2.39
N GLY A 128 -0.13 6.37 3.54
CA GLY A 128 -0.49 7.50 4.39
C GLY A 128 -0.39 8.85 3.69
N ALA A 129 0.63 9.03 2.85
CA ALA A 129 0.79 10.23 2.02
C ALA A 129 -0.33 10.36 0.98
N CYS A 130 -0.73 9.27 0.35
CA CYS A 130 -1.87 9.25 -0.56
C CYS A 130 -3.20 9.53 0.15
N MET A 131 -3.41 9.01 1.37
CA MET A 131 -4.58 9.34 2.19
C MET A 131 -4.61 10.83 2.54
N LEU A 132 -3.47 11.39 2.96
CA LEU A 132 -3.35 12.82 3.24
C LEU A 132 -3.63 13.65 1.99
N TYR A 133 -3.10 13.26 0.83
CA TYR A 133 -3.38 13.91 -0.44
C TYR A 133 -4.89 13.90 -0.76
N ALA A 134 -5.55 12.75 -0.63
CA ALA A 134 -6.99 12.64 -0.88
C ALA A 134 -7.83 13.54 0.03
N LEU A 135 -7.42 13.71 1.29
CA LEU A 135 -8.10 14.54 2.29
C LEU A 135 -7.83 16.04 2.13
N THR A 136 -6.67 16.42 1.61
CA THR A 136 -6.21 17.82 1.61
C THR A 136 -6.12 18.42 0.21
N GLY A 137 -6.06 17.61 -0.84
CA GLY A 137 -5.74 18.01 -2.21
C GLY A 137 -4.27 18.38 -2.42
N ARG A 138 -3.42 18.17 -1.42
CA ARG A 138 -1.99 18.52 -1.46
C ARG A 138 -1.13 17.39 -0.88
N PRO A 139 -0.07 16.93 -1.58
CA PRO A 139 0.84 15.95 -1.04
C PRO A 139 1.66 16.56 0.11
N PRO A 140 2.17 15.74 1.03
CA PRO A 140 3.16 16.23 2.00
C PRO A 140 4.43 16.70 1.28
N LYS A 141 5.23 17.51 1.96
CA LYS A 141 6.58 17.84 1.48
C LYS A 141 7.40 16.54 1.34
N GLU A 142 8.36 16.53 0.42
CA GLU A 142 9.30 15.43 0.26
C GLU A 142 9.97 15.02 1.57
N ALA A 143 10.20 13.74 1.78
CA ALA A 143 10.77 13.21 3.02
C ALA A 143 12.13 13.85 3.41
N PRO A 144 13.08 14.11 2.48
CA PRO A 144 14.31 14.84 2.81
C PRO A 144 14.06 16.23 3.37
N LYS A 145 13.13 17.01 2.80
CA LYS A 145 12.77 18.35 3.30
C LYS A 145 12.08 18.29 4.67
N ARG A 146 11.41 17.18 4.97
CA ARG A 146 10.74 16.96 6.26
C ARG A 146 11.68 16.50 7.37
N LEU A 147 12.93 16.18 7.09
CA LEU A 147 13.96 16.01 8.12
C LEU A 147 14.25 17.33 8.84
N GLU A 148 14.20 18.44 8.12
CA GLU A 148 14.43 19.79 8.65
C GLU A 148 13.16 20.35 9.32
N ASP A 149 12.00 20.12 8.71
CA ASP A 149 10.69 20.55 9.20
C ASP A 149 9.68 19.38 9.14
N PRO A 150 9.56 18.59 10.22
CA PRO A 150 8.72 17.39 10.24
C PRO A 150 7.22 17.68 10.27
N ARG A 151 6.81 18.94 10.40
CA ARG A 151 5.40 19.31 10.53
C ARG A 151 4.59 18.94 9.30
N LEU A 152 3.43 18.35 9.52
CA LEU A 152 2.41 18.14 8.50
C LEU A 152 1.49 19.37 8.49
N LEU A 153 1.48 20.08 7.37
CA LEU A 153 0.63 21.24 7.20
C LEU A 153 -0.76 20.79 6.72
N ILE A 154 -1.67 20.64 7.67
CA ILE A 154 -3.07 20.34 7.39
C ILE A 154 -3.91 21.59 7.71
N ALA A 155 -4.73 22.02 6.77
CA ALA A 155 -5.62 23.16 6.97
C ALA A 155 -6.60 22.92 8.13
N LYS A 156 -6.87 23.95 8.94
CA LYS A 156 -7.71 23.84 10.15
C LYS A 156 -9.13 23.33 9.84
N ASP A 157 -9.66 23.69 8.69
CA ASP A 157 -11.00 23.25 8.25
C ASP A 157 -11.02 21.73 7.96
N VAL A 158 -9.95 21.16 7.37
CA VAL A 158 -9.79 19.72 7.18
C VAL A 158 -9.67 19.02 8.53
N MET A 159 -8.78 19.52 9.41
CA MET A 159 -8.57 18.95 10.74
C MET A 159 -9.86 18.81 11.55
N LYS A 160 -10.77 19.76 11.44
CA LYS A 160 -12.06 19.72 12.14
C LYS A 160 -13.03 18.65 11.63
N THR A 161 -12.85 18.18 10.42
CA THR A 161 -13.70 17.15 9.79
C THR A 161 -13.17 15.74 9.96
N LEU A 162 -11.96 15.58 10.48
CA LEU A 162 -11.32 14.28 10.65
C LEU A 162 -11.52 13.75 12.09
N PRO A 163 -11.79 12.45 12.25
CA PRO A 163 -11.75 11.83 13.57
C PRO A 163 -10.34 11.93 14.17
N PRO A 164 -10.19 12.19 15.48
CA PRO A 164 -8.87 12.32 16.12
C PRO A 164 -7.95 11.11 15.90
N PHE A 165 -8.51 9.88 15.94
CA PHE A 165 -7.74 8.68 15.70
C PHE A 165 -7.18 8.61 14.27
N ALA A 166 -7.94 9.07 13.26
CA ALA A 166 -7.48 9.10 11.88
C ALA A 166 -6.35 10.10 11.68
N VAL A 167 -6.42 11.27 12.31
CA VAL A 167 -5.33 12.25 12.31
C VAL A 167 -4.07 11.65 12.90
N THR A 168 -4.18 10.99 14.06
CA THR A 168 -3.05 10.34 14.74
C THR A 168 -2.46 9.22 13.89
N ALA A 169 -3.29 8.34 13.33
CA ALA A 169 -2.84 7.23 12.48
C ALA A 169 -2.08 7.73 11.24
N ILE A 170 -2.63 8.72 10.53
CA ILE A 170 -1.97 9.33 9.36
C ILE A 170 -0.67 10.03 9.79
N ALA A 171 -0.65 10.75 10.90
CA ALA A 171 0.57 11.38 11.40
C ALA A 171 1.66 10.37 11.77
N ASN A 172 1.28 9.23 12.38
CA ASN A 172 2.19 8.14 12.72
C ASN A 172 2.74 7.45 11.46
N SER A 173 1.90 7.19 10.46
CA SER A 173 2.33 6.61 9.19
C SER A 173 3.31 7.51 8.44
N LEU A 174 3.20 8.82 8.61
CA LEU A 174 4.02 9.82 7.96
C LEU A 174 5.25 10.26 8.76
N GLN A 175 5.62 9.56 9.85
CA GLN A 175 6.89 9.83 10.53
C GLN A 175 8.06 9.59 9.59
N VAL A 176 8.98 10.59 9.48
CA VAL A 176 10.09 10.50 8.53
C VAL A 176 11.06 9.39 8.93
N LYS A 177 11.40 9.30 10.23
CA LYS A 177 12.29 8.25 10.74
C LYS A 177 11.54 6.93 10.86
N GLN A 178 12.08 5.86 10.25
CA GLN A 178 11.47 4.52 10.27
C GLN A 178 11.10 4.03 11.68
N GLY A 179 12.00 4.18 12.65
CA GLY A 179 11.78 3.71 14.02
C GLY A 179 10.68 4.44 14.80
N GLN A 180 10.17 5.56 14.27
CA GLN A 180 9.06 6.33 14.87
C GLN A 180 7.75 6.13 14.12
N ARG A 181 7.82 5.50 12.94
CA ARG A 181 6.70 5.30 12.02
C ARG A 181 5.91 4.06 12.38
N THR A 182 4.61 4.07 12.07
CA THR A 182 3.82 2.83 12.00
C THR A 182 4.48 1.88 11.02
N GLY A 183 5.00 0.74 11.53
CA GLY A 183 5.90 -0.13 10.79
C GLY A 183 5.21 -1.21 9.95
N SER A 184 3.89 -1.42 10.12
CA SER A 184 3.15 -2.45 9.40
C SER A 184 1.74 -2.01 9.00
N PHE A 185 1.20 -2.62 7.95
CA PHE A 185 -0.17 -2.40 7.52
C PHE A 185 -1.20 -2.86 8.54
N GLU A 186 -0.92 -3.93 9.26
CA GLU A 186 -1.80 -4.41 10.33
C GLU A 186 -1.95 -3.36 11.43
N ARG A 187 -0.84 -2.81 11.91
CA ARG A 187 -0.84 -1.74 12.90
C ARG A 187 -1.52 -0.49 12.34
N PHE A 188 -1.23 -0.09 11.11
CA PHE A 188 -1.86 1.07 10.49
C PHE A 188 -3.37 0.90 10.37
N ARG A 189 -3.83 -0.30 9.98
CA ARG A 189 -5.25 -0.64 9.95
C ARG A 189 -5.89 -0.54 11.34
N SER A 190 -5.24 -1.07 12.36
CA SER A 190 -5.71 -0.98 13.75
C SER A 190 -5.85 0.47 14.20
N GLU A 191 -4.83 1.31 13.94
CA GLU A 191 -4.85 2.73 14.26
C GLU A 191 -5.99 3.48 13.53
N LEU A 192 -6.27 3.14 12.27
CA LEU A 192 -7.36 3.72 11.47
C LEU A 192 -8.76 3.21 11.85
N SER A 193 -8.85 2.07 12.52
CA SER A 193 -10.09 1.44 12.95
C SER A 193 -10.45 1.76 14.40
N ALA A 194 -9.60 2.47 15.13
CA ALA A 194 -9.77 2.78 16.54
C ALA A 194 -10.91 3.79 16.78
N ALA A 195 -12.15 3.36 16.55
CA ALA A 195 -13.19 3.72 17.48
C ALA A 195 -12.72 3.29 18.87
N PRO A 196 -13.00 4.04 19.98
CA PRO A 196 -12.64 3.58 21.31
C PRO A 196 -13.17 2.16 21.44
N ALA A 197 -12.28 1.18 21.35
CA ALA A 197 -12.61 -0.15 21.74
C ALA A 197 -12.98 -0.01 23.21
N LEU A 198 -14.25 -0.13 23.51
CA LEU A 198 -14.64 -0.74 24.75
C LEU A 198 -13.87 -2.07 24.72
N VAL A 199 -12.75 -2.10 25.42
CA VAL A 199 -12.10 -3.34 25.77
C VAL A 199 -13.09 -4.03 26.72
N GLU A 200 -14.09 -4.71 26.14
CA GLU A 200 -14.61 -5.88 26.79
C GLU A 200 -13.38 -6.81 26.84
N GLU A 201 -12.84 -6.96 28.02
CA GLU A 201 -12.01 -8.10 28.37
C GLU A 201 -12.83 -9.35 28.05
N ILE A 202 -12.77 -9.74 26.76
CA ILE A 202 -13.18 -11.10 26.38
C ILE A 202 -12.08 -11.96 26.99
N ASP A 203 -12.44 -12.57 28.10
CA ASP A 203 -11.63 -13.60 28.76
C ASP A 203 -11.34 -14.67 27.69
N GLN A 204 -10.14 -14.56 27.07
CA GLN A 204 -9.69 -15.41 25.96
C GLN A 204 -9.70 -16.90 26.35
N THR A 205 -9.76 -17.20 27.65
CA THR A 205 -9.81 -18.56 28.18
C THR A 205 -11.13 -19.26 27.89
N ASP A 206 -12.25 -18.53 27.82
CA ASP A 206 -13.57 -19.12 27.56
C ASP A 206 -13.90 -19.24 26.04
N ALA A 207 -13.31 -18.40 25.19
CA ALA A 207 -13.51 -18.47 23.75
C ALA A 207 -12.85 -19.71 23.13
N ILE A 208 -11.69 -20.14 23.65
CA ILE A 208 -10.96 -21.33 23.15
C ILE A 208 -11.70 -22.62 23.52
N ARG A 209 -12.47 -22.63 24.60
CA ARG A 209 -13.20 -23.83 25.07
C ARG A 209 -14.46 -24.14 24.25
N ARG A 210 -14.94 -23.23 23.40
CA ARG A 210 -16.20 -23.37 22.65
C ARG A 210 -16.02 -23.65 21.15
N LEU A 211 -14.79 -23.77 20.67
CA LEU A 211 -14.56 -24.16 19.29
C LEU A 211 -14.75 -25.68 19.15
N PRO A 212 -15.60 -26.17 18.24
CA PRO A 212 -15.69 -27.59 17.93
C PRO A 212 -14.34 -28.08 17.40
N PRO A 213 -13.95 -29.34 17.66
CA PRO A 213 -12.70 -29.89 17.17
C PRO A 213 -12.64 -29.77 15.64
N ILE A 214 -11.57 -29.13 15.15
CA ILE A 214 -11.32 -29.01 13.72
C ILE A 214 -11.02 -30.42 13.19
N ASN A 215 -11.95 -30.97 12.46
CA ASN A 215 -11.76 -32.24 11.75
C ASN A 215 -10.86 -31.98 10.54
N MET A 216 -9.54 -32.16 10.73
CA MET A 216 -8.56 -32.08 9.63
C MET A 216 -8.64 -33.37 8.77
N SER A 217 -9.69 -33.55 8.00
CA SER A 217 -9.66 -34.42 6.85
C SER A 217 -9.06 -33.62 5.68
N LEU A 218 -7.78 -33.85 5.40
CA LEU A 218 -7.12 -33.34 4.21
C LEU A 218 -7.86 -33.85 2.99
N PRO A 219 -8.40 -32.97 2.10
CA PRO A 219 -8.94 -33.40 0.83
C PRO A 219 -7.77 -33.83 -0.05
N GLN A 220 -7.74 -35.13 -0.39
CA GLN A 220 -6.86 -35.65 -1.42
C GLN A 220 -7.19 -35.00 -2.78
N ASN A 221 -6.16 -34.42 -3.37
CA ASN A 221 -5.99 -34.18 -4.81
C ASN A 221 -7.08 -33.36 -5.51
N ARG A 222 -7.01 -32.02 -5.40
CA ARG A 222 -7.58 -31.12 -6.41
C ARG A 222 -6.56 -30.02 -6.71
N GLY A 223 -6.38 -29.76 -8.03
CA GLY A 223 -5.41 -28.82 -8.57
C GLY A 223 -5.34 -27.49 -7.83
N LEU A 224 -4.19 -26.86 -7.88
CA LEU A 224 -3.87 -25.60 -7.19
C LEU A 224 -4.99 -24.57 -7.36
N PRO A 225 -5.44 -23.93 -6.27
CA PRO A 225 -6.47 -22.90 -6.36
C PRO A 225 -5.97 -21.73 -7.23
N PRO A 226 -6.87 -20.96 -7.88
CA PRO A 226 -6.48 -19.86 -8.78
C PRO A 226 -5.57 -18.81 -8.12
N VAL A 227 -5.56 -18.74 -6.79
CA VAL A 227 -4.63 -17.90 -6.01
C VAL A 227 -3.17 -18.35 -6.15
N ALA A 228 -2.90 -19.64 -6.32
CA ALA A 228 -1.54 -20.16 -6.53
C ALA A 228 -0.96 -19.71 -7.87
N TRP A 229 -1.77 -19.47 -8.88
CA TRP A 229 -1.36 -18.90 -10.16
C TRP A 229 -0.98 -17.43 -10.05
N LEU A 230 -1.69 -16.65 -9.23
CA LEU A 230 -1.36 -15.24 -8.94
C LEU A 230 -0.03 -15.11 -8.18
N ILE A 231 0.23 -16.00 -7.23
CA ILE A 231 1.50 -16.03 -6.48
C ILE A 231 2.63 -16.49 -7.40
N GLY A 232 2.42 -17.52 -8.22
CA GLY A 232 3.38 -18.00 -9.21
C GLY A 232 3.73 -16.93 -10.24
N SER A 233 2.76 -16.17 -10.73
CA SER A 233 2.95 -15.08 -11.68
C SER A 233 3.83 -13.96 -11.11
N CYS A 234 3.60 -13.53 -9.87
CA CYS A 234 4.42 -12.50 -9.21
C CYS A 234 5.86 -12.98 -8.95
N VAL A 235 6.02 -14.25 -8.55
CA VAL A 235 7.35 -14.84 -8.29
C VAL A 235 8.13 -15.04 -9.60
N VAL A 236 7.48 -15.48 -10.66
CA VAL A 236 8.10 -15.66 -11.98
C VAL A 236 8.53 -14.32 -12.57
N THR A 237 7.74 -13.25 -12.41
CA THR A 237 8.12 -11.89 -12.84
C THR A 237 9.37 -11.42 -12.12
N LEU A 238 9.48 -11.68 -10.81
CA LEU A 238 10.65 -11.33 -10.00
C LEU A 238 11.89 -12.15 -10.39
N VAL A 239 11.73 -13.45 -10.64
CA VAL A 239 12.85 -14.34 -11.02
C VAL A 239 13.34 -14.06 -12.44
N ALA A 240 12.43 -13.84 -13.40
CA ALA A 240 12.79 -13.49 -14.78
C ALA A 240 13.55 -12.16 -14.86
N LEU A 241 13.15 -11.16 -14.06
CA LEU A 241 13.84 -9.87 -13.97
C LEU A 241 15.23 -9.95 -13.33
N VAL A 242 15.46 -10.90 -12.42
CA VAL A 242 16.78 -11.14 -11.82
C VAL A 242 17.72 -11.85 -12.80
N ILE A 243 17.21 -12.76 -13.63
CA ILE A 243 18.03 -13.50 -14.62
C ILE A 243 18.46 -12.60 -15.79
N VAL A 244 17.63 -11.61 -16.18
CA VAL A 244 17.99 -10.67 -17.26
C VAL A 244 18.95 -9.56 -16.78
N ALA A 245 19.07 -9.36 -15.45
CA ALA A 245 19.96 -8.35 -14.86
C ALA A 245 21.33 -8.94 -14.39
N SER A 246 21.55 -10.25 -14.54
CA SER A 246 22.83 -10.94 -14.34
C SER A 246 23.51 -11.25 -15.68
#